data_a4c692e77f83643b7c73b00ba9a11288
#
_entry.id   a4c692e77f83643b7c73b00ba9a11288
#
_cell.length_a   1.000
_cell.length_b   1.000
_cell.length_c   1.000
_cell.angle_alpha   90.00
_cell.angle_beta   90.00
_cell.angle_gamma   90.00
#
_symmetry.space_group_name_H-M   'P 1'
#
loop_
_entity.id
_entity.type
_entity.pdbx_description
1 polymer ?
#
loop_
_entity_poly.entity_id
_entity_poly.type
_entity_poly.pdbx_seq_one_letter_code
_entity_poly.pdbx_strand_id
1 'polypeptide(L)'
;EGGGSVGKFYMWGAFDYTRSKIKDALYNCSVADPFRGMPYYLADLNPSDWVHQNYDLQARLASPRIGRTAIFGLNLRYRNTIAAKQVDPRPETYYYKIDIQPSVIFTLGEHHNIGLTFEYYNLREDVEMTLSNLEQAQHFFIMKGLGYFTSDLGGNYVRRQYNGNSVGGELQYNFKGDVNLIVTGSWARKVEDVTVPIATQPKKQGSVVDDRLKVSLAANTTTRGGYTHSVRLSYQDRAIDGIEYVQKYDNNYESQDWITIWKGIRSQYRTHHIDFNYDLMRGYEAEYSFRTGVLADYNRQNDIYLVPTPSTTELISNTKIGAYFKKNFRIGSRYNGRLLCGLTAQYNINLDGTYDYHGTAPDSEIVKDFMYLD
;
A
#
# COMPACT_ATOMS: atom_id res chain seq x y z
N GLU A 1 23.06 1.53 0.75
CA GLU A 1 22.79 1.03 2.10
C GLU A 1 24.08 0.65 2.83
N GLY A 2 24.06 0.71 4.15
CA GLY A 2 25.19 0.30 4.98
C GLY A 2 24.77 0.10 6.42
N GLY A 3 25.54 -0.71 7.14
CA GLY A 3 25.28 -0.97 8.54
C GLY A 3 26.54 -1.43 9.28
N GLY A 4 26.53 -1.28 10.59
CA GLY A 4 27.63 -1.67 11.44
C GLY A 4 27.35 -1.43 12.91
N SER A 5 28.29 -1.83 13.75
CA SER A 5 28.21 -1.63 15.18
C SER A 5 28.82 -0.27 15.58
N VAL A 6 28.09 0.52 16.33
CA VAL A 6 28.54 1.76 16.96
C VAL A 6 28.51 1.54 18.48
N GLY A 7 29.68 1.30 19.05
CA GLY A 7 29.80 0.82 20.42
C GLY A 7 29.14 -0.57 20.55
N LYS A 8 28.15 -0.68 21.43
CA LYS A 8 27.38 -1.92 21.64
C LYS A 8 26.07 -1.97 20.87
N PHE A 9 25.71 -0.90 20.13
CA PHE A 9 24.50 -0.81 19.32
C PHE A 9 24.81 -1.23 17.89
N TYR A 10 23.82 -1.86 17.24
CA TYR A 10 23.85 -2.08 15.79
C TYR A 10 23.00 -1.02 15.10
N MET A 11 23.54 -0.40 14.08
CA MET A 11 22.85 0.61 13.26
C MET A 11 22.91 0.20 11.79
N TRP A 12 21.83 0.43 11.08
CA TRP A 12 21.73 0.22 9.65
C TRP A 12 20.99 1.40 9.02
N GLY A 13 21.40 1.81 7.84
CA GLY A 13 20.75 2.88 7.09
C GLY A 13 20.74 2.60 5.60
N ALA A 14 19.71 3.08 4.94
CA ALA A 14 19.57 3.04 3.48
C ALA A 14 18.98 4.35 2.98
N PHE A 15 19.42 4.76 1.81
CA PHE A 15 18.84 5.81 1.01
C PHE A 15 18.62 5.28 -0.41
N ASP A 16 17.42 5.47 -0.91
CA ASP A 16 17.03 5.13 -2.28
C ASP A 16 16.43 6.36 -2.97
N TYR A 17 16.84 6.61 -4.20
CA TYR A 17 16.26 7.61 -5.07
C TYR A 17 15.84 6.94 -6.37
N THR A 18 14.56 7.08 -6.70
CA THR A 18 14.02 6.54 -7.94
C THR A 18 13.28 7.63 -8.71
N ARG A 19 13.60 7.76 -9.99
CA ARG A 19 12.82 8.56 -10.93
C ARG A 19 12.12 7.64 -11.90
N SER A 20 10.80 7.76 -11.98
CA SER A 20 9.96 6.97 -12.89
C SER A 20 9.04 7.86 -13.70
N LYS A 21 8.53 7.32 -14.80
CA LYS A 21 7.61 8.00 -15.70
C LYS A 21 6.53 7.02 -16.11
N ILE A 22 5.27 7.39 -15.86
CA ILE A 22 4.10 6.69 -16.35
C ILE A 22 3.63 7.44 -17.59
N LYS A 23 3.56 6.75 -18.73
CA LYS A 23 3.08 7.35 -19.97
C LYS A 23 1.55 7.34 -20.00
N ASP A 24 0.99 8.36 -20.62
CA ASP A 24 -0.44 8.49 -20.89
C ASP A 24 -1.32 8.23 -19.64
N ALA A 25 -0.86 8.72 -18.46
CA ALA A 25 -1.57 8.53 -17.22
C ALA A 25 -2.88 9.32 -17.20
N LEU A 26 -3.97 8.63 -16.83
CA LEU A 26 -5.35 9.14 -16.75
C LEU A 26 -5.91 9.02 -15.33
N TYR A 27 -7.00 9.71 -15.04
CA TYR A 27 -7.92 9.65 -13.90
C TYR A 27 -7.30 9.91 -12.52
N ASN A 28 -6.09 9.49 -12.23
CA ASN A 28 -5.52 9.59 -10.90
C ASN A 28 -4.31 10.56 -10.87
N CYS A 29 -4.34 11.46 -9.89
CA CYS A 29 -3.27 12.41 -9.60
C CYS A 29 -2.67 12.19 -8.20
N SER A 30 -3.12 11.17 -7.48
CA SER A 30 -2.60 10.79 -6.17
C SER A 30 -1.46 9.79 -6.30
N VAL A 31 -0.38 9.98 -5.55
CA VAL A 31 0.77 9.07 -5.46
C VAL A 31 0.70 8.11 -4.28
N ALA A 32 -0.22 8.36 -3.34
CA ALA A 32 -0.49 7.45 -2.24
C ALA A 32 -1.22 6.18 -2.75
N ASP A 33 -1.48 5.25 -1.85
CA ASP A 33 -2.17 3.99 -2.12
C ASP A 33 -3.42 4.19 -3.01
N PRO A 34 -3.45 3.68 -4.26
CA PRO A 34 -4.59 3.85 -5.17
C PRO A 34 -5.87 3.17 -4.66
N PHE A 35 -5.74 2.13 -3.81
CA PHE A 35 -6.85 1.40 -3.19
C PHE A 35 -7.18 1.88 -1.78
N ARG A 36 -6.88 3.14 -1.46
CA ARG A 36 -7.13 3.67 -0.12
C ARG A 36 -8.59 4.04 0.15
N GLY A 37 -9.47 3.89 -0.84
CA GLY A 37 -10.89 4.18 -0.70
C GLY A 37 -11.21 5.65 -0.36
N MET A 38 -10.28 6.57 -0.62
CA MET A 38 -10.42 7.97 -0.28
C MET A 38 -11.51 8.62 -1.14
N PRO A 39 -12.57 9.19 -0.53
CA PRO A 39 -13.49 10.05 -1.26
C PRO A 39 -12.78 11.36 -1.65
N TYR A 40 -13.26 11.97 -2.74
CA TYR A 40 -12.84 13.30 -3.19
C TYR A 40 -11.38 13.43 -3.63
N TYR A 41 -10.80 12.36 -4.22
CA TYR A 41 -9.51 12.52 -4.89
C TYR A 41 -9.67 13.20 -6.25
N LEU A 42 -8.64 14.00 -6.61
CA LEU A 42 -8.62 14.73 -7.86
C LEU A 42 -8.22 13.81 -9.01
N ALA A 43 -8.84 14.01 -10.17
CA ALA A 43 -8.54 13.31 -11.40
C ALA A 43 -8.65 14.24 -12.63
N ASP A 44 -7.94 13.90 -13.69
CA ASP A 44 -8.06 14.49 -15.00
C ASP A 44 -8.32 13.44 -16.08
N LEU A 45 -8.93 13.83 -17.19
CA LEU A 45 -9.15 12.97 -18.36
C LEU A 45 -8.15 13.19 -19.48
N ASN A 46 -7.17 14.07 -19.30
CA ASN A 46 -6.19 14.38 -20.33
C ASN A 46 -4.98 13.46 -20.19
N PRO A 47 -4.78 12.49 -21.11
CA PRO A 47 -3.63 11.60 -21.03
C PRO A 47 -2.34 12.38 -21.13
N SER A 48 -1.45 12.21 -20.19
CA SER A 48 -0.15 12.83 -20.19
C SER A 48 0.89 12.05 -19.40
N ASP A 49 2.14 12.33 -19.68
CA ASP A 49 3.27 11.71 -18.99
C ASP A 49 3.34 12.19 -17.55
N TRP A 50 3.25 11.26 -16.60
CA TRP A 50 3.36 11.54 -15.18
C TRP A 50 4.73 11.15 -14.65
N VAL A 51 5.52 12.15 -14.27
CA VAL A 51 6.89 11.97 -13.79
C VAL A 51 6.91 11.99 -12.29
N HIS A 52 7.48 10.94 -11.68
CA HIS A 52 7.65 10.77 -10.25
C HIS A 52 9.11 10.86 -9.85
N GLN A 53 9.38 11.50 -8.72
CA GLN A 53 10.66 11.50 -8.02
C GLN A 53 10.41 11.00 -6.60
N ASN A 54 10.98 9.84 -6.27
CA ASN A 54 10.77 9.18 -4.99
C ASN A 54 12.07 9.16 -4.20
N TYR A 55 11.98 9.54 -2.94
CA TYR A 55 13.06 9.49 -1.95
C TYR A 55 12.62 8.57 -0.82
N ASP A 56 13.42 7.58 -0.48
CA ASP A 56 13.18 6.63 0.62
C ASP A 56 14.42 6.58 1.52
N LEU A 57 14.26 7.02 2.76
CA LEU A 57 15.29 6.94 3.78
C LEU A 57 14.84 5.96 4.85
N GLN A 58 15.72 5.04 5.21
CA GLN A 58 15.49 4.08 6.28
C GLN A 58 16.63 4.11 7.28
N ALA A 59 16.29 3.99 8.55
CA ALA A 59 17.24 3.82 9.62
C ALA A 59 16.72 2.75 10.59
N ARG A 60 17.59 1.82 10.98
CA ARG A 60 17.29 0.78 11.96
C ARG A 60 18.34 0.81 13.06
N LEU A 61 17.89 0.71 14.30
CA LEU A 61 18.71 0.67 15.47
C LEU A 61 18.34 -0.56 16.30
N ALA A 62 19.33 -1.30 16.77
CA ALA A 62 19.14 -2.36 17.74
C ALA A 62 20.09 -2.16 18.93
N SER A 63 19.53 -2.32 20.13
CA SER A 63 20.31 -2.27 21.36
C SER A 63 21.16 -3.53 21.53
N PRO A 64 22.21 -3.50 22.35
CA PRO A 64 22.78 -4.72 22.89
C PRO A 64 21.69 -5.49 23.67
N ARG A 65 21.96 -6.78 23.91
CA ARG A 65 21.07 -7.58 24.77
C ARG A 65 21.12 -7.04 26.21
N ILE A 66 19.96 -6.63 26.71
CA ILE A 66 19.80 -6.11 28.08
C ILE A 66 19.41 -7.27 28.98
N GLY A 67 20.18 -7.50 30.04
CA GLY A 67 20.11 -8.73 30.81
C GLY A 67 20.48 -9.92 29.91
N ARG A 68 19.73 -11.00 30.02
CA ARG A 68 19.94 -12.20 29.19
C ARG A 68 18.86 -12.39 28.12
N THR A 69 17.83 -11.54 28.10
CA THR A 69 16.58 -11.84 27.42
C THR A 69 16.10 -10.77 26.43
N ALA A 70 16.31 -9.48 26.69
CA ALA A 70 15.65 -8.43 25.94
C ALA A 70 16.58 -7.70 24.94
N ILE A 71 16.09 -7.42 23.74
CA ILE A 71 16.70 -6.55 22.73
C ILE A 71 15.64 -5.54 22.30
N PHE A 72 15.99 -4.25 22.35
CA PHE A 72 15.13 -3.17 21.86
C PHE A 72 15.54 -2.78 20.45
N GLY A 73 14.55 -2.54 19.61
CA GLY A 73 14.71 -2.09 18.23
C GLY A 73 13.95 -0.81 17.96
N LEU A 74 14.43 -0.06 16.97
CA LEU A 74 13.71 1.08 16.40
C LEU A 74 13.90 1.04 14.88
N ASN A 75 12.81 1.06 14.12
CA ASN A 75 12.83 1.25 12.69
C ASN A 75 12.18 2.59 12.37
N LEU A 76 12.89 3.41 11.59
CA LEU A 76 12.42 4.70 11.09
C LEU A 76 12.45 4.66 9.58
N ARG A 77 11.40 5.16 8.94
CA ARG A 77 11.37 5.31 7.48
C ARG A 77 10.70 6.63 7.11
N TYR A 78 11.36 7.38 6.26
CA TYR A 78 10.83 8.58 5.64
C TYR A 78 10.73 8.39 4.13
N ARG A 79 9.54 8.59 3.60
CA ARG A 79 9.30 8.60 2.16
C ARG A 79 8.79 9.95 1.72
N ASN A 80 9.33 10.45 0.61
CA ASN A 80 8.85 11.65 -0.03
C ASN A 80 8.71 11.37 -1.53
N THR A 81 7.60 11.82 -2.11
CA THR A 81 7.36 11.71 -3.56
C THR A 81 6.87 13.05 -4.08
N ILE A 82 7.46 13.49 -5.18
CA ILE A 82 6.99 14.61 -5.99
C ILE A 82 6.59 14.04 -7.34
N ALA A 83 5.38 14.34 -7.77
CA ALA A 83 4.88 13.88 -9.07
C ALA A 83 4.18 15.00 -9.81
N ALA A 84 4.42 15.12 -11.13
CA ALA A 84 3.84 16.18 -11.95
C ALA A 84 3.55 15.71 -13.38
N LYS A 85 2.45 16.23 -13.95
CA LYS A 85 2.10 16.17 -15.37
C LYS A 85 2.32 17.55 -16.00
N GLN A 86 2.58 17.59 -17.30
CA GLN A 86 2.89 18.83 -18.03
C GLN A 86 1.75 19.33 -18.94
N VAL A 87 0.71 18.52 -19.12
CA VAL A 87 -0.49 18.87 -19.91
C VAL A 87 -1.57 19.38 -18.97
N ASP A 88 -2.27 20.45 -19.36
CA ASP A 88 -3.37 21.02 -18.57
C ASP A 88 -4.53 20.02 -18.39
N PRO A 89 -5.13 19.93 -17.21
CA PRO A 89 -4.82 20.68 -16.00
C PRO A 89 -3.58 20.10 -15.30
N ARG A 90 -2.48 20.76 -15.26
CA ARG A 90 -1.18 20.29 -14.77
C ARG A 90 -1.23 19.85 -13.31
N PRO A 91 -1.55 18.57 -13.01
CA PRO A 91 -1.52 18.09 -11.63
C PRO A 91 -0.09 18.03 -11.13
N GLU A 92 0.09 18.54 -9.92
CA GLU A 92 1.31 18.45 -9.14
C GLU A 92 0.99 17.90 -7.77
N THR A 93 1.75 16.89 -7.34
CA THR A 93 1.48 16.15 -6.11
C THR A 93 2.73 16.09 -5.25
N TYR A 94 2.59 16.49 -4.00
CA TYR A 94 3.61 16.39 -2.97
C TYR A 94 3.14 15.43 -1.90
N TYR A 95 3.89 14.36 -1.69
CA TYR A 95 3.58 13.33 -0.70
C TYR A 95 4.75 13.12 0.23
N TYR A 96 4.46 12.97 1.53
CA TYR A 96 5.41 12.40 2.46
C TYR A 96 4.74 11.42 3.43
N LYS A 97 5.53 10.49 3.94
CA LYS A 97 5.15 9.56 5.00
C LYS A 97 6.32 9.33 5.94
N ILE A 98 6.08 9.43 7.23
CA ILE A 98 7.02 9.12 8.30
C ILE A 98 6.48 7.92 9.05
N ASP A 99 7.25 6.82 9.08
CA ASP A 99 6.94 5.60 9.83
C ASP A 99 7.91 5.48 11.03
N ILE A 100 7.39 5.17 12.21
CA ILE A 100 8.15 4.98 13.45
C ILE A 100 7.68 3.67 14.07
N GLN A 101 8.60 2.70 14.24
CA GLN A 101 8.29 1.36 14.73
C GLN A 101 9.26 0.95 15.84
N PRO A 102 9.01 1.33 17.10
CA PRO A 102 9.71 0.76 18.24
C PRO A 102 9.32 -0.70 18.44
N SER A 103 10.30 -1.53 18.81
CA SER A 103 10.10 -2.96 19.00
C SER A 103 10.93 -3.49 20.16
N VAL A 104 10.50 -4.63 20.69
CA VAL A 104 11.24 -5.40 21.68
C VAL A 104 11.15 -6.89 21.37
N ILE A 105 12.24 -7.59 21.51
CA ILE A 105 12.33 -9.04 21.36
C ILE A 105 12.77 -9.63 22.69
N PHE A 106 12.00 -10.61 23.18
CA PHE A 106 12.32 -11.41 24.35
C PHE A 106 12.76 -12.80 23.92
N THR A 107 13.94 -13.23 24.35
CA THR A 107 14.43 -14.60 24.19
C THR A 107 14.05 -15.41 25.42
N LEU A 108 13.27 -16.47 25.20
CA LEU A 108 12.78 -17.37 26.24
C LEU A 108 13.45 -18.75 26.05
N GLY A 109 14.47 -19.03 26.85
CA GLY A 109 15.28 -20.22 26.67
C GLY A 109 16.14 -20.18 25.41
N GLU A 110 16.43 -21.36 24.85
CA GLU A 110 17.32 -21.48 23.68
C GLU A 110 16.57 -21.43 22.33
N HIS A 111 15.29 -21.75 22.34
CA HIS A 111 14.53 -22.00 21.12
C HIS A 111 13.42 -20.99 20.83
N HIS A 112 13.00 -20.20 21.81
CA HIS A 112 11.82 -19.36 21.70
C HIS A 112 12.16 -17.88 21.75
N ASN A 113 11.60 -17.10 20.81
CA ASN A 113 11.64 -15.64 20.86
C ASN A 113 10.22 -15.09 20.62
N ILE A 114 9.87 -14.06 21.40
CA ILE A 114 8.63 -13.31 21.24
C ILE A 114 9.02 -11.87 20.93
N GLY A 115 8.50 -11.33 19.83
CA GLY A 115 8.68 -9.95 19.40
C GLY A 115 7.38 -9.18 19.52
N LEU A 116 7.47 -7.95 19.99
CA LEU A 116 6.40 -6.96 20.00
C LEU A 116 6.86 -5.73 19.25
N THR A 117 6.05 -5.24 18.32
CA THR A 117 6.30 -4.00 17.59
C THR A 117 5.08 -3.11 17.73
N PHE A 118 5.30 -1.85 18.05
CA PHE A 118 4.29 -0.81 17.90
C PHE A 118 4.57 -0.08 16.58
N GLU A 119 3.51 0.26 15.84
CA GLU A 119 3.61 1.00 14.59
C GLU A 119 2.84 2.31 14.70
N TYR A 120 3.50 3.39 14.33
CA TYR A 120 2.87 4.69 14.10
C TYR A 120 3.38 5.25 12.79
N TYR A 121 2.48 5.78 11.96
CA TYR A 121 2.89 6.65 10.87
C TYR A 121 1.97 7.86 10.70
N ASN A 122 2.56 8.93 10.18
CA ASN A 122 1.88 10.08 9.65
C ASN A 122 2.15 10.18 8.15
N LEU A 123 1.11 10.50 7.38
CA LEU A 123 1.23 10.81 5.96
C LEU A 123 0.52 12.13 5.65
N ARG A 124 1.05 12.82 4.65
CA ARG A 124 0.39 13.96 4.03
C ARG A 124 0.59 13.92 2.54
N GLU A 125 -0.46 14.22 1.81
CA GLU A 125 -0.45 14.41 0.37
C GLU A 125 -1.16 15.70 0.02
N ASP A 126 -0.50 16.56 -0.74
CA ASP A 126 -1.05 17.77 -1.31
C ASP A 126 -1.13 17.58 -2.83
N VAL A 127 -2.33 17.67 -3.40
CA VAL A 127 -2.58 17.59 -4.84
C VAL A 127 -3.12 18.92 -5.32
N GLU A 128 -2.44 19.49 -6.30
CA GLU A 128 -2.81 20.76 -6.93
C GLU A 128 -2.99 20.55 -8.43
N MET A 129 -3.99 21.22 -9.01
CA MET A 129 -4.17 21.31 -10.45
C MET A 129 -4.24 22.78 -10.86
N THR A 130 -3.46 23.16 -11.87
CA THR A 130 -3.40 24.53 -12.37
C THR A 130 -3.52 24.55 -13.89
N LEU A 131 -4.22 25.55 -14.43
CA LEU A 131 -4.28 25.79 -15.86
C LEU A 131 -3.15 26.75 -16.28
N SER A 132 -2.39 26.36 -17.28
CA SER A 132 -1.44 27.23 -17.95
C SER A 132 -2.12 28.06 -19.05
N ASN A 133 -3.05 27.47 -19.77
CA ASN A 133 -3.86 28.16 -20.76
C ASN A 133 -5.23 28.53 -20.16
N LEU A 134 -5.38 29.78 -19.76
CA LEU A 134 -6.62 30.31 -19.16
C LEU A 134 -7.74 30.58 -20.17
N GLU A 135 -7.44 30.59 -21.47
CA GLU A 135 -8.41 30.79 -22.55
C GLU A 135 -9.18 29.49 -22.86
N GLN A 136 -8.64 28.34 -22.43
CA GLN A 136 -9.25 27.05 -22.65
C GLN A 136 -9.68 26.42 -21.32
N ALA A 137 -10.99 26.49 -21.06
CA ALA A 137 -11.57 25.88 -19.87
C ALA A 137 -11.33 24.34 -19.87
N GLN A 138 -10.88 23.81 -18.75
CA GLN A 138 -10.67 22.38 -18.53
C GLN A 138 -11.58 21.88 -17.42
N HIS A 139 -11.94 20.60 -17.46
CA HIS A 139 -12.68 19.93 -16.40
C HIS A 139 -11.72 19.40 -15.32
N PHE A 140 -12.01 19.72 -14.08
CA PHE A 140 -11.44 19.06 -12.91
C PHE A 140 -12.44 18.05 -12.40
N PHE A 141 -12.00 16.83 -12.19
CA PHE A 141 -12.86 15.76 -11.68
C PHE A 141 -12.53 15.50 -10.21
N ILE A 142 -13.59 15.39 -9.42
CA ILE A 142 -13.52 15.02 -8.01
C ILE A 142 -14.17 13.66 -7.91
N MET A 143 -13.34 12.63 -7.78
CA MET A 143 -13.78 11.24 -7.74
C MET A 143 -14.28 10.89 -6.35
N LYS A 144 -15.41 10.17 -6.30
CA LYS A 144 -16.05 9.76 -5.04
C LYS A 144 -15.95 8.27 -4.77
N GLY A 145 -15.51 7.49 -5.75
CA GLY A 145 -15.41 6.04 -5.71
C GLY A 145 -16.45 5.35 -6.61
N LEU A 146 -16.13 4.17 -7.10
CA LEU A 146 -16.98 3.29 -7.91
C LEU A 146 -17.70 4.02 -9.06
N GLY A 147 -16.97 4.84 -9.82
CA GLY A 147 -17.54 5.58 -10.96
C GLY A 147 -18.32 6.84 -10.60
N TYR A 148 -18.53 7.15 -9.32
CA TYR A 148 -19.15 8.40 -8.91
C TYR A 148 -18.14 9.54 -8.92
N PHE A 149 -18.55 10.67 -9.47
CA PHE A 149 -17.72 11.87 -9.54
C PHE A 149 -18.56 13.15 -9.57
N THR A 150 -17.90 14.26 -9.34
CA THR A 150 -18.38 15.60 -9.70
C THR A 150 -17.32 16.25 -10.57
N SER A 151 -17.74 17.05 -11.54
CA SER A 151 -16.83 17.83 -12.37
C SER A 151 -17.09 19.31 -12.16
N ASP A 152 -16.00 20.08 -12.04
CA ASP A 152 -16.02 21.54 -12.05
C ASP A 152 -15.38 22.01 -13.35
N LEU A 153 -16.04 22.97 -14.04
CA LEU A 153 -15.53 23.59 -15.25
C LEU A 153 -15.07 25.01 -14.94
N GLY A 154 -13.86 25.37 -15.34
CA GLY A 154 -13.41 26.75 -15.41
C GLY A 154 -12.79 27.34 -14.14
N GLY A 155 -12.34 26.52 -13.21
CA GLY A 155 -11.44 27.00 -12.16
C GLY A 155 -10.00 27.06 -12.63
N ASN A 156 -9.27 28.15 -12.32
CA ASN A 156 -7.84 28.25 -12.66
C ASN A 156 -6.97 27.42 -11.74
N TYR A 157 -7.54 26.96 -10.63
CA TYR A 157 -6.81 26.27 -9.57
C TYR A 157 -7.74 25.43 -8.70
N VAL A 158 -7.34 24.22 -8.43
CA VAL A 158 -7.99 23.34 -7.45
C VAL A 158 -6.93 22.62 -6.62
N ARG A 159 -7.19 22.47 -5.34
CA ARG A 159 -6.27 21.81 -4.40
C ARG A 159 -7.03 20.92 -3.43
N ARG A 160 -6.42 19.79 -3.09
CA ARG A 160 -6.85 18.90 -2.01
C ARG A 160 -5.67 18.52 -1.14
N GLN A 161 -5.92 18.48 0.16
CA GLN A 161 -4.95 18.02 1.15
C GLN A 161 -5.49 16.77 1.82
N TYR A 162 -4.66 15.75 1.90
CA TYR A 162 -4.94 14.48 2.54
C TYR A 162 -3.97 14.33 3.71
N ASN A 163 -4.51 14.17 4.93
CA ASN A 163 -3.71 14.05 6.14
C ASN A 163 -4.13 12.77 6.87
N GLY A 164 -3.22 11.82 7.01
CA GLY A 164 -3.48 10.53 7.61
C GLY A 164 -2.55 10.20 8.76
N ASN A 165 -3.11 9.56 9.77
CA ASN A 165 -2.37 8.97 10.88
C ASN A 165 -2.77 7.50 11.01
N SER A 166 -1.81 6.65 11.34
CA SER A 166 -2.04 5.24 11.60
C SER A 166 -1.40 4.83 12.89
N VAL A 167 -2.08 3.97 13.63
CA VAL A 167 -1.55 3.26 14.78
C VAL A 167 -1.76 1.77 14.59
N GLY A 168 -0.81 0.96 15.04
CA GLY A 168 -0.88 -0.47 14.91
C GLY A 168 0.09 -1.19 15.84
N GLY A 169 0.01 -2.51 15.81
CA GLY A 169 0.92 -3.36 16.56
C GLY A 169 1.08 -4.72 15.90
N GLU A 170 2.22 -5.34 16.18
CA GLU A 170 2.58 -6.66 15.69
C GLU A 170 3.09 -7.52 16.83
N LEU A 171 2.60 -8.75 16.88
CA LEU A 171 3.12 -9.84 17.72
C LEU A 171 3.79 -10.87 16.83
N GLN A 172 5.02 -11.21 17.13
CA GLN A 172 5.79 -12.23 16.43
C GLN A 172 6.25 -13.31 17.41
N TYR A 173 6.05 -14.56 17.04
CA TYR A 173 6.63 -15.71 17.71
C TYR A 173 7.61 -16.41 16.77
N ASN A 174 8.81 -16.70 17.27
CA ASN A 174 9.84 -17.41 16.52
C ASN A 174 10.32 -18.61 17.34
N PHE A 175 10.20 -19.80 16.77
CA PHE A 175 10.75 -21.04 17.27
C PHE A 175 11.95 -21.46 16.42
N LYS A 176 13.08 -21.80 17.08
CA LYS A 176 14.32 -22.29 16.46
C LYS A 176 14.58 -23.71 16.93
N GLY A 177 14.51 -24.67 16.00
CA GLY A 177 14.73 -26.09 16.23
C GLY A 177 15.04 -26.79 14.92
N ASP A 178 14.75 -28.08 14.83
CA ASP A 178 14.83 -28.84 13.56
C ASP A 178 13.90 -28.24 12.49
N VAL A 179 12.79 -27.66 12.93
CA VAL A 179 11.93 -26.80 12.13
C VAL A 179 12.03 -25.39 12.71
N ASN A 180 12.47 -24.44 11.91
CA ASN A 180 12.38 -23.02 12.27
C ASN A 180 11.00 -22.51 11.88
N LEU A 181 10.27 -21.94 12.82
CA LEU A 181 8.91 -21.45 12.64
C LEU A 181 8.84 -19.97 13.05
N ILE A 182 8.22 -19.15 12.20
CA ILE A 182 7.86 -17.76 12.52
C ILE A 182 6.36 -17.60 12.29
N VAL A 183 5.67 -17.14 13.31
CA VAL A 183 4.25 -16.74 13.22
C VAL A 183 4.16 -15.27 13.57
N THR A 184 3.44 -14.49 12.75
CA THR A 184 3.27 -13.07 12.96
C THR A 184 1.79 -12.72 12.85
N GLY A 185 1.27 -11.93 13.78
CA GLY A 185 -0.05 -11.33 13.72
C GLY A 185 0.08 -9.81 13.89
N SER A 186 -0.51 -9.03 13.01
CA SER A 186 -0.50 -7.58 13.09
C SER A 186 -1.87 -6.99 12.82
N TRP A 187 -2.15 -5.87 13.48
CA TRP A 187 -3.33 -5.07 13.24
C TRP A 187 -2.93 -3.59 13.20
N ALA A 188 -3.53 -2.83 12.29
CA ALA A 188 -3.34 -1.39 12.18
C ALA A 188 -4.63 -0.69 11.77
N ARG A 189 -4.85 0.51 12.30
CA ARG A 189 -5.94 1.42 11.90
C ARG A 189 -5.36 2.74 11.45
N LYS A 190 -5.75 3.16 10.24
CA LYS A 190 -5.47 4.48 9.69
C LYS A 190 -6.75 5.32 9.68
N VAL A 191 -6.63 6.58 10.05
CA VAL A 191 -7.63 7.61 9.79
C VAL A 191 -6.98 8.68 8.93
N GLU A 192 -7.60 9.01 7.80
CA GLU A 192 -7.12 10.01 6.85
C GLU A 192 -8.24 10.97 6.50
N ASP A 193 -7.97 12.27 6.57
CA ASP A 193 -8.93 13.34 6.28
C ASP A 193 -8.59 14.01 4.95
N VAL A 194 -9.62 14.31 4.15
CA VAL A 194 -9.48 15.17 2.97
C VAL A 194 -10.07 16.55 3.24
N THR A 195 -9.27 17.57 2.97
CA THR A 195 -9.63 18.96 3.16
C THR A 195 -9.42 19.78 1.89
N VAL A 196 -10.30 20.75 1.68
CA VAL A 196 -10.13 21.81 0.68
C VAL A 196 -9.53 23.01 1.42
N PRO A 197 -8.32 23.44 1.09
CA PRO A 197 -7.76 24.66 1.69
C PRO A 197 -8.47 25.88 1.09
N ILE A 198 -9.45 26.41 1.82
CA ILE A 198 -10.10 27.68 1.51
C ILE A 198 -9.47 28.74 2.41
N ALA A 199 -9.05 29.84 1.82
CA ALA A 199 -8.20 30.93 2.32
C ALA A 199 -7.94 31.06 3.84
N THR A 200 -8.94 30.96 4.70
CA THR A 200 -8.79 31.12 6.14
C THR A 200 -9.17 29.90 6.95
N GLN A 201 -10.04 29.03 6.42
CA GLN A 201 -10.51 27.84 7.13
C GLN A 201 -10.71 26.65 6.20
N PRO A 202 -9.96 25.56 6.37
CA PRO A 202 -10.03 24.39 5.50
C PRO A 202 -11.38 23.68 5.67
N LYS A 203 -12.08 23.46 4.55
CA LYS A 203 -13.31 22.67 4.50
C LYS A 203 -12.99 21.19 4.52
N LYS A 204 -13.50 20.45 5.50
CA LYS A 204 -13.38 18.98 5.52
C LYS A 204 -14.42 18.36 4.59
N GLN A 205 -14.01 17.62 3.57
CA GLN A 205 -14.91 16.98 2.61
C GLN A 205 -15.17 15.53 2.93
N GLY A 206 -14.17 14.80 3.38
CA GLY A 206 -14.28 13.39 3.66
C GLY A 206 -13.22 12.88 4.62
N SER A 207 -13.39 11.64 5.01
CA SER A 207 -12.42 10.87 5.77
C SER A 207 -12.41 9.43 5.30
N VAL A 208 -11.31 8.74 5.55
CA VAL A 208 -11.18 7.30 5.39
C VAL A 208 -10.79 6.69 6.72
N VAL A 209 -11.46 5.60 7.09
CA VAL A 209 -11.00 4.68 8.13
C VAL A 209 -10.59 3.39 7.45
N ASP A 210 -9.35 2.95 7.65
CA ASP A 210 -8.74 1.79 6.99
C ASP A 210 -8.17 0.85 8.07
N ASP A 211 -8.86 -0.24 8.31
CA ASP A 211 -8.49 -1.30 9.23
C ASP A 211 -7.79 -2.44 8.47
N ARG A 212 -6.66 -2.88 8.99
CA ARG A 212 -5.87 -3.96 8.39
C ARG A 212 -5.53 -5.00 9.44
N LEU A 213 -5.85 -6.25 9.16
CA LEU A 213 -5.41 -7.42 9.91
C LEU A 213 -4.52 -8.26 9.00
N LYS A 214 -3.36 -8.67 9.50
CA LYS A 214 -2.48 -9.59 8.77
C LYS A 214 -1.97 -10.68 9.68
N VAL A 215 -2.04 -11.91 9.20
CA VAL A 215 -1.46 -13.09 9.85
C VAL A 215 -0.52 -13.77 8.87
N SER A 216 0.67 -14.13 9.31
CA SER A 216 1.62 -14.86 8.47
C SER A 216 2.32 -15.96 9.23
N LEU A 217 2.64 -17.03 8.51
CA LEU A 217 3.39 -18.18 8.95
C LEU A 217 4.52 -18.45 7.97
N ALA A 218 5.73 -18.60 8.49
CA ALA A 218 6.87 -19.08 7.73
C ALA A 218 7.55 -20.21 8.46
N ALA A 219 7.75 -21.32 7.78
CA ALA A 219 8.42 -22.49 8.34
C ALA A 219 9.51 -22.96 7.39
N ASN A 220 10.66 -23.31 7.93
CA ASN A 220 11.71 -23.95 7.14
C ASN A 220 12.38 -25.08 7.94
N THR A 221 12.79 -26.13 7.22
CA THR A 221 13.54 -27.25 7.77
C THR A 221 14.52 -27.77 6.74
N THR A 222 15.67 -28.26 7.21
CA THR A 222 16.67 -28.88 6.34
C THR A 222 16.84 -30.33 6.74
N THR A 223 16.59 -31.23 5.80
CA THR A 223 16.73 -32.67 6.00
C THR A 223 18.21 -33.09 6.02
N ARG A 224 18.51 -34.27 6.57
CA ARG A 224 19.86 -34.85 6.58
C ARG A 224 20.45 -35.04 5.17
N GLY A 225 19.60 -35.12 4.14
CA GLY A 225 20.02 -35.18 2.72
C GLY A 225 20.36 -33.85 2.08
N GLY A 226 20.38 -32.75 2.84
CA GLY A 226 20.67 -31.40 2.34
C GLY A 226 19.52 -30.79 1.53
N TYR A 227 18.30 -31.26 1.72
CA TYR A 227 17.09 -30.66 1.14
C TYR A 227 16.48 -29.71 2.16
N THR A 228 16.26 -28.47 1.73
CA THR A 228 15.57 -27.44 2.52
C THR A 228 14.15 -27.28 2.00
N HIS A 229 13.20 -27.45 2.89
CA HIS A 229 11.77 -27.16 2.66
C HIS A 229 11.45 -25.82 3.31
N SER A 230 10.76 -24.96 2.58
CA SER A 230 10.30 -23.67 3.09
C SER A 230 8.84 -23.49 2.71
N VAL A 231 8.01 -23.18 3.69
CA VAL A 231 6.58 -22.87 3.51
C VAL A 231 6.35 -21.45 3.99
N ARG A 232 5.60 -20.67 3.23
CA ARG A 232 5.07 -19.37 3.64
C ARG A 232 3.59 -19.32 3.35
N LEU A 233 2.83 -18.86 4.32
CA LEU A 233 1.41 -18.59 4.19
C LEU A 233 1.14 -17.21 4.80
N SER A 234 0.41 -16.36 4.10
CA SER A 234 -0.08 -15.12 4.66
C SER A 234 -1.55 -14.90 4.33
N TYR A 235 -2.26 -14.30 5.26
CA TYR A 235 -3.63 -13.83 5.12
C TYR A 235 -3.66 -12.36 5.48
N GLN A 236 -4.30 -11.55 4.66
CA GLN A 236 -4.57 -10.15 4.94
C GLN A 236 -6.05 -9.86 4.72
N ASP A 237 -6.64 -9.21 5.70
CA ASP A 237 -7.98 -8.62 5.64
C ASP A 237 -7.86 -7.11 5.74
N ARG A 238 -8.52 -6.39 4.84
CA ARG A 238 -8.54 -4.93 4.82
C ARG A 238 -9.97 -4.45 4.68
N ALA A 239 -10.37 -3.59 5.60
CA ALA A 239 -11.68 -2.98 5.65
C ALA A 239 -11.53 -1.46 5.61
N ILE A 240 -12.06 -0.83 4.55
CA ILE A 240 -12.01 0.61 4.37
C ILE A 240 -13.43 1.17 4.35
N ASP A 241 -13.68 2.22 5.12
CA ASP A 241 -14.90 3.00 5.10
C ASP A 241 -14.60 4.44 4.65
N GLY A 242 -15.18 4.85 3.52
CA GLY A 242 -15.15 6.22 3.02
C GLY A 242 -16.32 7.03 3.60
N ILE A 243 -16.00 8.08 4.34
CA ILE A 243 -16.96 8.93 5.08
C ILE A 243 -17.08 10.27 4.39
N GLU A 244 -18.30 10.67 4.03
CA GLU A 244 -18.61 11.99 3.48
C GLU A 244 -19.04 12.95 4.58
N TYR A 245 -18.58 14.21 4.47
CA TYR A 245 -19.02 15.32 5.30
C TYR A 245 -19.78 16.35 4.45
N VAL A 246 -21.02 16.64 4.84
CA VAL A 246 -21.77 17.76 4.29
C VAL A 246 -21.67 18.92 5.29
N GLN A 247 -21.05 20.01 4.86
CA GLN A 247 -20.77 21.14 5.69
C GLN A 247 -21.42 22.41 5.14
N LYS A 248 -21.92 23.25 6.05
CA LYS A 248 -22.40 24.61 5.77
C LYS A 248 -21.43 25.60 6.39
N TYR A 249 -21.11 26.67 5.67
CA TYR A 249 -20.33 27.77 6.21
C TYR A 249 -21.24 28.62 7.12
N ASP A 250 -20.84 28.81 8.36
CA ASP A 250 -21.48 29.74 9.28
C ASP A 250 -20.74 31.08 9.23
N ASN A 251 -21.46 32.11 8.77
CA ASN A 251 -20.90 33.44 8.60
C ASN A 251 -21.23 34.37 9.79
N ASN A 252 -21.58 33.81 10.95
CA ASN A 252 -21.78 34.60 12.15
C ASN A 252 -20.46 35.23 12.62
N TYR A 253 -20.53 36.49 13.04
CA TYR A 253 -19.36 37.31 13.43
C TYR A 253 -18.46 36.69 14.51
N GLU A 254 -18.95 35.72 15.28
CA GLU A 254 -18.23 35.09 16.39
C GLU A 254 -17.54 33.76 16.02
N SER A 255 -18.00 33.09 14.98
CA SER A 255 -17.44 31.81 14.55
C SER A 255 -17.53 31.63 13.02
N GLN A 256 -16.65 32.29 12.28
CA GLN A 256 -16.54 32.04 10.84
C GLN A 256 -15.95 30.63 10.61
N ASP A 257 -16.81 29.59 10.64
CA ASP A 257 -16.34 28.20 10.52
C ASP A 257 -17.27 27.30 9.67
N TRP A 258 -16.77 26.15 9.25
CA TRP A 258 -17.54 25.14 8.57
C TRP A 258 -18.22 24.20 9.57
N ILE A 259 -19.55 24.30 9.68
CA ILE A 259 -20.34 23.43 10.54
C ILE A 259 -20.76 22.18 9.78
N THR A 260 -20.43 21.01 10.33
CA THR A 260 -20.86 19.71 9.77
C THR A 260 -22.35 19.51 10.09
N ILE A 261 -23.20 19.53 9.06
CA ILE A 261 -24.64 19.26 9.17
C ILE A 261 -24.98 17.79 9.00
N TRP A 262 -24.14 17.05 8.31
CA TRP A 262 -24.28 15.60 8.15
C TRP A 262 -22.91 14.95 7.88
N LYS A 263 -22.75 13.73 8.39
CA LYS A 263 -21.63 12.84 8.06
C LYS A 263 -22.09 11.39 8.04
N GLY A 264 -21.55 10.60 7.15
CA GLY A 264 -21.89 9.17 7.08
C GLY A 264 -21.01 8.42 6.11
N ILE A 265 -21.01 7.10 6.24
CA ILE A 265 -20.30 6.21 5.32
C ILE A 265 -21.00 6.25 3.95
N ARG A 266 -20.24 6.51 2.89
CA ARG A 266 -20.70 6.52 1.50
C ARG A 266 -20.19 5.33 0.72
N SER A 267 -18.97 4.88 1.01
CA SER A 267 -18.35 3.77 0.32
C SER A 267 -17.66 2.83 1.30
N GLN A 268 -17.64 1.57 0.94
CA GLN A 268 -16.98 0.52 1.70
C GLN A 268 -16.17 -0.34 0.74
N TYR A 269 -14.94 -0.66 1.13
CA TYR A 269 -14.01 -1.48 0.35
C TYR A 269 -13.51 -2.59 1.25
N ARG A 270 -13.67 -3.84 0.81
CA ARG A 270 -13.29 -5.04 1.58
C ARG A 270 -12.39 -5.91 0.71
N THR A 271 -11.17 -6.12 1.17
CA THR A 271 -10.19 -6.92 0.44
C THR A 271 -9.71 -8.06 1.31
N HIS A 272 -9.78 -9.28 0.78
CA HIS A 272 -9.19 -10.48 1.36
C HIS A 272 -8.09 -10.98 0.45
N HIS A 273 -6.91 -11.18 0.99
CA HIS A 273 -5.76 -11.65 0.24
C HIS A 273 -5.09 -12.83 0.96
N ILE A 274 -4.87 -13.93 0.24
CA ILE A 274 -4.16 -15.11 0.71
C ILE A 274 -2.99 -15.38 -0.22
N ASP A 275 -1.81 -15.49 0.34
CA ASP A 275 -0.59 -15.86 -0.38
C ASP A 275 -0.01 -17.14 0.20
N PHE A 276 0.27 -18.11 -0.64
CA PHE A 276 0.93 -19.36 -0.30
C PHE A 276 2.14 -19.59 -1.19
N ASN A 277 3.25 -19.94 -0.58
CA ASN A 277 4.48 -20.32 -1.28
C ASN A 277 5.13 -21.52 -0.61
N TYR A 278 5.46 -22.54 -1.41
CA TYR A 278 6.26 -23.68 -1.00
C TYR A 278 7.50 -23.78 -1.87
N ASP A 279 8.66 -23.89 -1.24
CA ASP A 279 9.96 -24.06 -1.86
C ASP A 279 10.61 -25.34 -1.41
N LEU A 280 11.15 -26.10 -2.35
CA LEU A 280 12.10 -27.19 -2.13
C LEU A 280 13.44 -26.83 -2.77
N MET A 281 14.49 -26.81 -1.98
CA MET A 281 15.83 -26.43 -2.42
C MET A 281 16.84 -27.49 -1.99
N ARG A 282 17.81 -27.81 -2.86
CA ARG A 282 18.96 -28.63 -2.49
C ARG A 282 20.22 -27.78 -2.50
N GLY A 283 20.86 -27.65 -1.35
CA GLY A 283 21.97 -26.76 -1.10
C GLY A 283 21.56 -25.59 -0.22
N TYR A 284 22.34 -24.54 -0.18
CA TYR A 284 22.15 -23.42 0.75
C TYR A 284 22.12 -22.08 0.00
N GLU A 285 21.14 -21.24 0.30
CA GLU A 285 20.98 -19.87 -0.22
C GLU A 285 21.25 -19.72 -1.73
N ALA A 286 22.23 -18.91 -2.10
CA ALA A 286 22.63 -18.69 -3.50
C ALA A 286 23.41 -19.87 -4.11
N GLU A 287 23.83 -20.85 -3.30
CA GLU A 287 24.63 -22.01 -3.72
C GLU A 287 23.81 -23.28 -3.97
N TYR A 288 22.48 -23.16 -4.05
CA TYR A 288 21.63 -24.30 -4.33
C TYR A 288 21.97 -24.97 -5.68
N SER A 289 21.86 -26.27 -5.73
CA SER A 289 22.01 -27.04 -6.99
C SER A 289 20.73 -26.96 -7.83
N PHE A 290 19.58 -27.01 -7.17
CA PHE A 290 18.27 -26.71 -7.76
C PHE A 290 17.32 -26.14 -6.71
N ARG A 291 16.32 -25.40 -7.18
CA ARG A 291 15.20 -24.89 -6.39
C ARG A 291 13.93 -25.06 -7.20
N THR A 292 12.92 -25.66 -6.62
CA THR A 292 11.59 -25.78 -7.20
C THR A 292 10.53 -25.36 -6.21
N GLY A 293 9.44 -24.83 -6.67
CA GLY A 293 8.38 -24.39 -5.78
C GLY A 293 7.06 -24.23 -6.49
N VAL A 294 6.02 -24.12 -5.68
CA VAL A 294 4.65 -23.77 -6.08
C VAL A 294 4.24 -22.53 -5.35
N LEU A 295 3.44 -21.70 -6.01
CA LEU A 295 2.84 -20.50 -5.46
C LEU A 295 1.34 -20.50 -5.76
N ALA A 296 0.57 -20.00 -4.83
CA ALA A 296 -0.85 -19.71 -5.01
C ALA A 296 -1.16 -18.40 -4.34
N ASP A 297 -1.93 -17.56 -5.04
CA ASP A 297 -2.37 -16.27 -4.59
C ASP A 297 -3.88 -16.19 -4.83
N TYR A 298 -4.63 -15.76 -3.84
CA TYR A 298 -6.07 -15.51 -3.93
C TYR A 298 -6.35 -14.10 -3.48
N ASN A 299 -7.04 -13.35 -4.32
CA ASN A 299 -7.49 -12.01 -4.01
C ASN A 299 -9.00 -11.89 -4.24
N ARG A 300 -9.70 -11.30 -3.27
CA ARG A 300 -11.11 -10.94 -3.38
C ARG A 300 -11.29 -9.51 -2.94
N GLN A 301 -11.89 -8.70 -3.79
CA GLN A 301 -12.27 -7.32 -3.55
C GLN A 301 -13.77 -7.21 -3.69
N ASN A 302 -14.43 -6.62 -2.70
CA ASN A 302 -15.87 -6.34 -2.70
C ASN A 302 -16.08 -4.90 -2.26
N ASP A 303 -16.46 -4.07 -3.20
CA ASP A 303 -16.59 -2.63 -3.02
C ASP A 303 -18.04 -2.21 -3.23
N ILE A 304 -18.52 -1.30 -2.38
CA ILE A 304 -19.91 -0.85 -2.37
C ILE A 304 -19.95 0.66 -2.24
N TYR A 305 -20.72 1.32 -3.11
CA TYR A 305 -21.12 2.71 -2.95
C TYR A 305 -22.59 2.77 -2.56
N LEU A 306 -22.87 3.24 -1.34
CA LEU A 306 -24.13 3.02 -0.64
C LEU A 306 -25.31 3.88 -1.14
N VAL A 307 -25.05 4.98 -1.82
CA VAL A 307 -26.08 5.94 -2.23
C VAL A 307 -25.84 6.37 -3.68
N PRO A 308 -26.84 6.35 -4.57
CA PRO A 308 -28.27 6.13 -4.33
C PRO A 308 -28.63 4.67 -4.04
N THR A 309 -29.88 4.41 -3.77
CA THR A 309 -30.44 3.05 -3.66
C THR A 309 -31.13 2.68 -4.97
N PRO A 310 -30.84 1.50 -5.58
CA PRO A 310 -29.92 0.47 -5.11
C PRO A 310 -28.45 0.91 -5.13
N SER A 311 -27.62 0.30 -4.29
CA SER A 311 -26.18 0.61 -4.19
C SER A 311 -25.42 0.13 -5.41
N THR A 312 -24.41 0.88 -5.83
CA THR A 312 -23.42 0.41 -6.81
C THR A 312 -22.45 -0.57 -6.14
N THR A 313 -22.20 -1.69 -6.81
CA THR A 313 -21.32 -2.73 -6.29
C THR A 313 -20.28 -3.17 -7.31
N GLU A 314 -19.11 -3.52 -6.84
CA GLU A 314 -18.05 -4.15 -7.60
C GLU A 314 -17.53 -5.37 -6.85
N LEU A 315 -17.49 -6.51 -7.51
CA LEU A 315 -16.89 -7.74 -6.97
C LEU A 315 -15.87 -8.27 -7.95
N ILE A 316 -14.62 -8.36 -7.50
CA ILE A 316 -13.52 -8.96 -8.24
C ILE A 316 -12.93 -10.06 -7.40
N SER A 317 -12.76 -11.24 -7.98
CA SER A 317 -12.13 -12.37 -7.31
C SER A 317 -11.25 -13.12 -8.29
N ASN A 318 -9.99 -13.26 -7.96
CA ASN A 318 -9.03 -13.97 -8.82
C ASN A 318 -8.12 -14.89 -8.03
N THR A 319 -7.63 -15.92 -8.70
CA THR A 319 -6.65 -16.86 -8.17
C THR A 319 -5.51 -17.01 -9.17
N LYS A 320 -4.30 -16.88 -8.67
CA LYS A 320 -3.08 -17.10 -9.43
C LYS A 320 -2.37 -18.32 -8.88
N ILE A 321 -2.11 -19.30 -9.74
CA ILE A 321 -1.37 -20.52 -9.40
C ILE A 321 -0.13 -20.58 -10.26
N GLY A 322 0.99 -20.98 -9.68
CA GLY A 322 2.23 -21.08 -10.42
C GLY A 322 3.18 -22.11 -9.86
N ALA A 323 4.10 -22.52 -10.71
CA ALA A 323 5.21 -23.38 -10.35
C ALA A 323 6.49 -22.90 -11.03
N TYR A 324 7.60 -23.14 -10.38
CA TYR A 324 8.89 -22.80 -10.96
C TYR A 324 9.94 -23.86 -10.64
N PHE A 325 10.92 -23.94 -11.53
CA PHE A 325 12.12 -24.74 -11.36
C PHE A 325 13.34 -23.91 -11.76
N LYS A 326 14.36 -23.89 -10.90
CA LYS A 326 15.64 -23.21 -11.14
C LYS A 326 16.78 -24.18 -10.91
N LYS A 327 17.76 -24.20 -11.82
CA LYS A 327 18.92 -25.05 -11.76
C LYS A 327 20.19 -24.23 -11.89
N ASN A 328 21.14 -24.46 -10.97
CA ASN A 328 22.48 -23.91 -11.02
C ASN A 328 23.42 -24.94 -11.65
N PHE A 329 24.09 -24.57 -12.73
CA PHE A 329 25.15 -25.34 -13.37
C PHE A 329 26.49 -24.69 -13.02
N ARG A 330 27.44 -25.46 -12.52
CA ARG A 330 28.82 -25.00 -12.36
C ARG A 330 29.53 -25.07 -13.71
N ILE A 331 30.11 -23.94 -14.16
CA ILE A 331 30.83 -23.81 -15.39
C ILE A 331 32.32 -23.66 -15.08
N GLY A 332 33.09 -24.72 -15.38
CA GLY A 332 34.55 -24.69 -15.20
C GLY A 332 35.04 -24.80 -13.76
N SER A 333 36.11 -25.55 -13.57
CA SER A 333 36.75 -25.69 -12.26
C SER A 333 37.67 -24.53 -11.90
N ARG A 334 38.06 -23.70 -12.90
CA ARG A 334 39.09 -22.67 -12.75
C ARG A 334 38.59 -21.28 -12.37
N TYR A 335 37.32 -20.96 -12.68
CA TYR A 335 36.77 -19.61 -12.53
C TYR A 335 35.52 -19.51 -11.64
N ASN A 336 35.12 -20.59 -10.97
CA ASN A 336 33.89 -20.65 -10.18
C ASN A 336 32.63 -20.04 -10.89
N GLY A 337 32.60 -20.11 -12.22
CA GLY A 337 31.49 -19.64 -13.01
C GLY A 337 30.23 -20.48 -12.73
N ARG A 338 29.10 -19.80 -12.69
CA ARG A 338 27.79 -20.46 -12.52
C ARG A 338 26.82 -19.97 -13.59
N LEU A 339 26.05 -20.87 -14.15
CA LEU A 339 24.92 -20.58 -15.03
C LEU A 339 23.64 -20.95 -14.31
N LEU A 340 22.79 -19.96 -14.08
CA LEU A 340 21.46 -20.16 -13.53
C LEU A 340 20.45 -20.23 -14.67
N CYS A 341 19.78 -21.37 -14.82
CA CYS A 341 18.64 -21.55 -15.72
C CYS A 341 17.38 -21.70 -14.88
N GLY A 342 16.29 -21.03 -15.29
CA GLY A 342 15.02 -21.11 -14.60
C GLY A 342 13.85 -21.11 -15.57
N LEU A 343 12.80 -21.85 -15.21
CA LEU A 343 11.50 -21.83 -15.85
C LEU A 343 10.45 -21.50 -14.79
N THR A 344 9.53 -20.61 -15.13
CA THR A 344 8.37 -20.28 -14.30
C THR A 344 7.14 -20.33 -15.18
N ALA A 345 6.12 -21.03 -14.72
CA ALA A 345 4.78 -21.04 -15.33
C ALA A 345 3.78 -20.53 -14.30
N GLN A 346 2.92 -19.61 -14.72
CA GLN A 346 1.87 -19.04 -13.89
C GLN A 346 0.58 -18.96 -14.70
N TYR A 347 -0.53 -19.23 -14.03
CA TYR A 347 -1.85 -19.13 -14.60
C TYR A 347 -2.74 -18.29 -13.66
N ASN A 348 -3.40 -17.29 -14.21
CA ASN A 348 -4.37 -16.45 -13.50
C ASN A 348 -5.77 -16.87 -13.90
N ILE A 349 -6.65 -17.03 -12.91
CA ILE A 349 -8.04 -17.44 -13.06
C ILE A 349 -8.91 -16.35 -12.45
N ASN A 350 -9.73 -15.70 -13.27
CA ASN A 350 -10.78 -14.82 -12.78
C ASN A 350 -11.96 -15.69 -12.33
N LEU A 351 -12.29 -15.62 -11.05
CA LEU A 351 -13.38 -16.39 -10.44
C LEU A 351 -14.70 -15.61 -10.48
N ASP A 352 -14.63 -14.30 -10.18
CA ASP A 352 -15.73 -13.37 -10.24
C ASP A 352 -15.25 -12.04 -10.82
N GLY A 353 -16.09 -11.39 -11.61
CA GLY A 353 -15.89 -10.04 -12.14
C GLY A 353 -17.26 -9.44 -12.44
N THR A 354 -17.80 -8.65 -11.51
CA THR A 354 -19.11 -8.00 -11.68
C THR A 354 -19.03 -6.54 -11.25
N TYR A 355 -19.62 -5.67 -12.04
CA TYR A 355 -19.80 -4.27 -11.72
C TYR A 355 -21.23 -3.86 -12.04
N ASP A 356 -21.98 -3.44 -11.03
CA ASP A 356 -23.38 -3.04 -11.14
C ASP A 356 -23.53 -1.57 -10.73
N TYR A 357 -23.60 -0.69 -11.72
CA TYR A 357 -23.63 0.76 -11.53
C TYR A 357 -25.04 1.31 -11.49
N HIS A 358 -25.37 2.04 -10.42
CA HIS A 358 -26.68 2.66 -10.21
C HIS A 358 -26.64 4.20 -10.14
N GLY A 359 -25.56 4.81 -10.63
CA GLY A 359 -25.44 6.26 -10.67
C GLY A 359 -26.13 6.93 -11.86
N THR A 360 -25.95 8.24 -11.97
CA THR A 360 -26.63 9.08 -12.97
C THR A 360 -25.86 9.27 -14.28
N ALA A 361 -24.64 8.74 -14.39
CA ALA A 361 -23.77 8.94 -15.55
C ALA A 361 -23.22 7.62 -16.13
N PRO A 362 -24.08 6.65 -16.52
CA PRO A 362 -23.62 5.32 -16.97
C PRO A 362 -22.80 5.36 -18.27
N ASP A 363 -22.99 6.38 -19.11
CA ASP A 363 -22.26 6.52 -20.37
C ASP A 363 -20.95 7.31 -20.25
N SER A 364 -20.58 7.74 -19.06
CA SER A 364 -19.33 8.48 -18.85
C SER A 364 -18.10 7.59 -19.07
N GLU A 365 -17.01 8.17 -19.59
CA GLU A 365 -15.74 7.45 -19.76
C GLU A 365 -15.22 6.88 -18.43
N ILE A 366 -15.45 7.59 -17.32
CA ILE A 366 -15.07 7.14 -15.98
C ILE A 366 -15.79 5.84 -15.59
N VAL A 367 -17.12 5.73 -15.85
CA VAL A 367 -17.88 4.51 -15.53
C VAL A 367 -17.49 3.36 -16.46
N LYS A 368 -17.27 3.66 -17.74
CA LYS A 368 -16.83 2.65 -18.71
C LYS A 368 -15.49 2.03 -18.33
N ASP A 369 -14.58 2.83 -17.74
CA ASP A 369 -13.28 2.34 -17.28
C ASP A 369 -13.41 1.30 -16.15
N PHE A 370 -14.40 1.45 -15.26
CA PHE A 370 -14.73 0.44 -14.24
C PHE A 370 -15.38 -0.84 -14.80
N MET A 371 -15.87 -0.83 -16.03
CA MET A 371 -16.46 -2.01 -16.66
C MET A 371 -15.40 -3.00 -17.18
N TYR A 372 -14.15 -2.58 -17.32
CA TYR A 372 -13.04 -3.43 -17.71
C TYR A 372 -12.47 -4.13 -16.47
N LEU A 373 -13.05 -5.28 -16.13
CA LEU A 373 -12.72 -6.08 -14.94
C LEU A 373 -11.71 -7.21 -15.24
N ASP A 374 -10.98 -7.14 -16.33
CA ASP A 374 -10.06 -8.19 -16.81
C ASP A 374 -8.70 -8.22 -16.11
#